data_9de575c15323a734f480f264d26afa83
#
_entry.id   9de575c15323a734f480f264d26afa83
#
_cell.length_a   1.000
_cell.length_b   1.000
_cell.length_c   1.000
_cell.angle_alpha   90.00
_cell.angle_beta   90.00
_cell.angle_gamma   90.00
#
_symmetry.space_group_name_H-M   'P 1'
#
loop_
_entity.id
_entity.type
_entity.pdbx_description
1 polymer ?
#
loop_
_entity_poly.entity_id
_entity_poly.type
_entity_poly.pdbx_seq_one_letter_code
_entity_poly.pdbx_strand_id
1 'polypeptide(L)'
;MVSRRGLLSGAALVGVGAMAGVAQGAGVAVADVALDTPFTPVGTPHLAQAEQLVGYQRLLAAGYLVDGLVGHWALDGSGADRSGREHPLTLGSGATWTALRAGGELSLDGTSGAYAAADSVLDTTLPFTVSAWVRLASDADPATMYTAVSQDSATTSRFLLQYDNTVSTWAFKVRGEDQATKVSAVATSPAGLGSWTHLTGVWDGTQIRLYVDGQPQGSAATALSWAATSGFSIGRARFDGAPVNRFKGAIDDVRTYARALTADEIALVSGRTARENNVYQSGSPATLAWGTPDDPASWVARARCASFVTGVLKHTYGWADDAYFLQYFQEKVPEAADYCAAFLNATAGPRFQRVRKVADLRPGDIIAVDHNGSDPDNTGHIVMVREVKGVFSGTADFTGETQYAVEIVDCTSDPHGVYALTNYPKYPDTRMVGDVPGENLQGVGIGHMMFYASDATGEFSRYRWSVNSSKSSGTYDVSARPVAAARIG
;
A
#
# COMPACT_ATOMS: atom_id res chain seq x y z
N MET A 1 -10.61 0.31 27.98
CA MET A 1 -9.76 -0.84 27.62
C MET A 1 -10.45 -1.54 26.47
N VAL A 2 -10.12 -1.18 25.24
CA VAL A 2 -10.65 -1.82 24.04
C VAL A 2 -9.97 -3.19 23.93
N SER A 3 -10.78 -4.25 23.86
CA SER A 3 -10.28 -5.61 23.73
C SER A 3 -9.50 -5.75 22.43
N ARG A 4 -8.20 -5.96 22.50
CA ARG A 4 -7.28 -6.19 21.38
C ARG A 4 -7.59 -7.48 20.57
N ARG A 5 -8.67 -8.18 20.87
CA ARG A 5 -9.03 -9.45 20.24
C ARG A 5 -9.66 -9.34 18.85
N GLY A 6 -10.06 -8.14 18.41
CA GLY A 6 -10.73 -7.94 17.12
C GLY A 6 -9.79 -7.84 15.91
N LEU A 7 -8.52 -7.59 16.13
CA LEU A 7 -7.59 -7.31 15.02
C LEU A 7 -7.10 -8.55 14.25
N LEU A 8 -7.44 -9.76 14.65
CA LEU A 8 -6.67 -10.93 14.19
C LEU A 8 -7.38 -12.17 13.77
N SER A 9 -8.65 -12.27 13.83
CA SER A 9 -9.27 -13.51 13.32
C SER A 9 -9.06 -13.74 11.80
N GLY A 10 -8.40 -12.81 11.11
CA GLY A 10 -8.08 -12.89 9.69
C GLY A 10 -6.58 -12.96 9.33
N ALA A 11 -5.69 -12.59 10.23
CA ALA A 11 -4.25 -12.52 9.91
C ALA A 11 -3.54 -13.89 9.86
N ALA A 12 -4.19 -14.94 10.32
CA ALA A 12 -3.64 -16.31 10.31
C ALA A 12 -3.52 -16.92 8.90
N LEU A 13 -3.90 -16.21 7.85
CA LEU A 13 -3.89 -16.74 6.47
C LEU A 13 -2.80 -16.15 5.58
N VAL A 14 -1.96 -15.26 6.10
CA VAL A 14 -0.86 -14.70 5.31
C VAL A 14 0.45 -15.27 5.84
N GLY A 15 0.86 -16.39 5.31
CA GLY A 15 2.26 -16.78 5.37
C GLY A 15 2.68 -17.94 6.24
N VAL A 16 1.82 -18.90 6.54
CA VAL A 16 2.28 -20.21 7.03
C VAL A 16 1.64 -21.31 6.21
N GLY A 17 2.48 -22.15 5.66
CA GLY A 17 2.19 -23.20 4.71
C GLY A 17 0.96 -24.05 5.00
N ALA A 18 0.42 -24.61 3.95
CA ALA A 18 -0.72 -25.50 3.90
C ALA A 18 -0.86 -26.41 5.13
N MET A 19 -1.90 -26.15 5.92
CA MET A 19 -2.49 -27.16 6.77
C MET A 19 -3.90 -27.40 6.25
N ALA A 20 -4.11 -28.58 5.73
CA ALA A 20 -5.41 -29.08 5.33
C ALA A 20 -6.32 -29.25 6.55
N GLY A 21 -7.54 -28.75 6.43
CA GLY A 21 -8.69 -29.21 7.16
C GLY A 21 -8.94 -28.55 8.51
N VAL A 22 -9.70 -27.45 8.51
CA VAL A 22 -10.56 -27.09 9.63
C VAL A 22 -11.91 -26.61 9.10
N ALA A 23 -12.96 -27.11 9.78
CA ALA A 23 -14.35 -26.97 9.44
C ALA A 23 -14.81 -25.52 9.23
N GLN A 24 -15.76 -25.36 8.30
CA GLN A 24 -16.52 -24.17 8.00
C GLN A 24 -17.23 -23.63 9.25
N GLY A 25 -16.64 -22.64 9.91
CA GLY A 25 -17.39 -21.59 10.58
C GLY A 25 -17.44 -20.43 9.59
N ALA A 26 -18.55 -19.71 9.50
CA ALA A 26 -18.71 -18.55 8.61
C ALA A 26 -17.68 -17.48 8.93
N GLY A 27 -16.45 -17.68 8.49
CA GLY A 27 -15.39 -16.70 8.43
C GLY A 27 -15.71 -15.79 7.26
N VAL A 28 -15.85 -14.50 7.51
CA VAL A 28 -15.78 -13.46 6.51
C VAL A 28 -14.57 -13.82 5.65
N ALA A 29 -14.83 -14.21 4.40
CA ALA A 29 -13.76 -14.34 3.43
C ALA A 29 -13.06 -12.99 3.42
N VAL A 30 -11.78 -12.96 3.80
CA VAL A 30 -10.90 -11.85 3.49
C VAL A 30 -10.73 -11.93 1.98
N ALA A 31 -11.78 -11.45 1.28
CA ALA A 31 -11.79 -11.40 -0.15
C ALA A 31 -10.77 -10.32 -0.52
N ASP A 32 -9.72 -10.76 -1.13
CA ASP A 32 -8.92 -10.01 -2.10
C ASP A 32 -8.85 -8.49 -1.88
N VAL A 33 -8.25 -8.07 -0.76
CA VAL A 33 -7.35 -6.93 -0.88
C VAL A 33 -6.38 -7.37 -1.97
N ALA A 34 -6.31 -6.68 -3.09
CA ALA A 34 -5.58 -7.10 -4.28
C ALA A 34 -4.14 -7.48 -3.97
N LEU A 35 -3.99 -8.62 -3.36
CA LEU A 35 -2.77 -9.39 -3.27
C LEU A 35 -2.72 -10.21 -4.56
N ASP A 36 -2.74 -9.52 -5.73
CA ASP A 36 -2.82 -10.13 -7.05
C ASP A 36 -1.63 -11.03 -7.39
N THR A 37 -0.72 -11.21 -6.47
CA THR A 37 0.22 -12.33 -6.50
C THR A 37 0.14 -13.07 -5.17
N PRO A 38 -0.19 -14.36 -5.17
CA PRO A 38 -0.10 -15.18 -3.97
C PRO A 38 1.32 -15.06 -3.41
N PHE A 39 1.42 -14.50 -2.22
CA PHE A 39 2.67 -14.43 -1.50
C PHE A 39 2.98 -15.84 -0.98
N THR A 40 3.69 -16.62 -1.77
CA THR A 40 4.14 -17.96 -1.38
C THR A 40 5.56 -17.84 -0.86
N PRO A 41 5.84 -18.05 0.44
CA PRO A 41 7.19 -18.04 0.97
C PRO A 41 8.04 -19.07 0.23
N VAL A 42 9.18 -18.67 -0.27
CA VAL A 42 10.12 -19.55 -0.96
C VAL A 42 11.23 -19.91 0.02
N GLY A 43 11.32 -21.12 0.36
CA GLY A 43 12.03 -21.91 1.36
C GLY A 43 13.43 -21.56 1.85
N THR A 44 13.89 -20.29 1.87
CA THR A 44 15.12 -19.92 2.58
C THR A 44 14.81 -19.06 3.80
N PRO A 45 15.40 -19.34 4.98
CA PRO A 45 15.01 -18.69 6.24
C PRO A 45 15.01 -17.15 6.19
N HIS A 46 16.07 -16.54 5.67
CA HIS A 46 16.18 -15.07 5.61
C HIS A 46 15.21 -14.46 4.59
N LEU A 47 14.97 -15.12 3.46
CA LEU A 47 13.97 -14.68 2.50
C LEU A 47 12.57 -14.74 3.14
N ALA A 48 12.23 -15.80 3.85
CA ALA A 48 10.96 -15.91 4.56
C ALA A 48 10.76 -14.78 5.59
N GLN A 49 11.81 -14.36 6.31
CA GLN A 49 11.75 -13.23 7.22
C GLN A 49 11.55 -11.89 6.49
N ALA A 50 12.22 -11.70 5.36
CA ALA A 50 12.02 -10.52 4.53
C ALA A 50 10.59 -10.46 3.96
N GLU A 51 10.09 -11.58 3.44
CA GLU A 51 8.73 -11.73 2.93
C GLU A 51 7.66 -11.50 4.01
N GLN A 52 7.92 -11.92 5.23
CA GLN A 52 7.02 -11.66 6.36
C GLN A 52 6.89 -10.17 6.65
N LEU A 53 8.00 -9.41 6.65
CA LEU A 53 7.97 -7.96 6.77
C LEU A 53 7.15 -7.32 5.64
N VAL A 54 7.38 -7.72 4.39
CA VAL A 54 6.60 -7.22 3.24
C VAL A 54 5.12 -7.53 3.41
N GLY A 55 4.77 -8.75 3.82
CA GLY A 55 3.38 -9.17 4.04
C GLY A 55 2.67 -8.27 5.05
N TYR A 56 3.29 -7.99 6.20
CA TYR A 56 2.70 -7.10 7.20
C TYR A 56 2.64 -5.65 6.73
N GLN A 57 3.64 -5.15 6.01
CA GLN A 57 3.60 -3.80 5.44
C GLN A 57 2.45 -3.65 4.43
N ARG A 58 2.16 -4.69 3.66
CA ARG A 58 1.01 -4.71 2.75
C ARG A 58 -0.33 -4.70 3.50
N LEU A 59 -0.44 -5.45 4.60
CA LEU A 59 -1.63 -5.40 5.47
C LEU A 59 -1.85 -4.00 6.05
N LEU A 60 -0.78 -3.35 6.52
CA LEU A 60 -0.83 -1.97 6.99
C LEU A 60 -1.24 -1.00 5.88
N ALA A 61 -0.67 -1.15 4.68
CA ALA A 61 -0.99 -0.30 3.53
C ALA A 61 -2.44 -0.48 3.06
N ALA A 62 -2.99 -1.69 3.19
CA ALA A 62 -4.38 -1.99 2.89
C ALA A 62 -5.35 -1.50 3.98
N GLY A 63 -4.85 -0.95 5.09
CA GLY A 63 -5.69 -0.45 6.18
C GLY A 63 -6.59 -1.53 6.80
N TYR A 64 -6.06 -2.72 7.03
CA TYR A 64 -6.82 -3.88 7.48
C TYR A 64 -7.38 -3.70 8.90
N LEU A 65 -8.66 -3.39 9.00
CA LEU A 65 -9.42 -3.28 10.25
C LEU A 65 -10.83 -3.82 10.03
N VAL A 66 -11.20 -4.89 10.72
CA VAL A 66 -12.49 -5.57 10.57
C VAL A 66 -13.44 -5.38 11.76
N ASP A 67 -12.93 -4.98 12.92
CA ASP A 67 -13.76 -4.77 14.10
C ASP A 67 -14.74 -3.61 13.91
N GLY A 68 -16.03 -3.92 13.99
CA GLY A 68 -17.10 -2.96 13.75
C GLY A 68 -17.37 -2.62 12.28
N LEU A 69 -16.68 -3.25 11.31
CA LEU A 69 -16.89 -3.03 9.89
C LEU A 69 -18.29 -3.55 9.47
N VAL A 70 -19.08 -2.68 8.84
CA VAL A 70 -20.45 -2.99 8.40
C VAL A 70 -20.68 -2.70 6.91
N GLY A 71 -19.76 -2.06 6.24
CA GLY A 71 -19.74 -1.90 4.78
C GLY A 71 -18.32 -1.65 4.30
N HIS A 72 -17.91 -2.31 3.20
CA HIS A 72 -16.63 -2.13 2.56
C HIS A 72 -16.73 -2.31 1.05
N TRP A 73 -16.60 -1.22 0.33
CA TRP A 73 -16.59 -1.21 -1.14
C TRP A 73 -15.19 -0.80 -1.60
N ALA A 74 -14.42 -1.80 -2.02
CA ALA A 74 -13.08 -1.56 -2.54
C ALA A 74 -13.10 -0.81 -3.87
N LEU A 75 -14.20 -0.88 -4.61
CA LEU A 75 -14.42 -0.20 -5.90
C LEU A 75 -13.47 -0.64 -7.03
N ASP A 76 -12.84 -1.79 -6.88
CA ASP A 76 -11.94 -2.44 -7.84
C ASP A 76 -12.74 -3.06 -9.00
N GLY A 77 -13.36 -2.24 -9.86
CA GLY A 77 -14.16 -2.69 -10.98
C GLY A 77 -15.52 -3.29 -10.61
N SER A 78 -15.93 -3.21 -9.33
CA SER A 78 -17.23 -3.73 -8.89
C SER A 78 -17.78 -2.96 -7.68
N GLY A 79 -19.13 -2.99 -7.54
CA GLY A 79 -19.83 -2.45 -6.37
C GLY A 79 -20.11 -3.51 -5.28
N ALA A 80 -19.36 -4.61 -5.24
CA ALA A 80 -19.53 -5.65 -4.24
C ALA A 80 -19.13 -5.15 -2.84
N ASP A 81 -19.94 -5.48 -1.85
CA ASP A 81 -19.61 -5.24 -0.45
C ASP A 81 -18.72 -6.37 0.09
N ARG A 82 -17.51 -6.01 0.50
CA ARG A 82 -16.52 -6.93 1.07
C ARG A 82 -16.59 -7.04 2.59
N SER A 83 -17.53 -6.37 3.25
CA SER A 83 -17.71 -6.49 4.70
C SER A 83 -18.35 -7.79 5.14
N GLY A 84 -18.97 -8.53 4.20
CA GLY A 84 -19.77 -9.72 4.47
C GLY A 84 -21.18 -9.40 4.98
N ARG A 85 -21.65 -8.14 4.85
CA ARG A 85 -22.99 -7.68 5.25
C ARG A 85 -23.98 -7.58 4.09
N GLU A 86 -23.51 -7.86 2.88
CA GLU A 86 -24.35 -7.96 1.67
C GLU A 86 -25.05 -6.65 1.27
N HIS A 87 -24.31 -5.54 1.27
CA HIS A 87 -24.75 -4.22 0.83
C HIS A 87 -24.16 -3.85 -0.56
N PRO A 88 -24.51 -4.56 -1.67
CA PRO A 88 -23.96 -4.27 -2.98
C PRO A 88 -24.43 -2.91 -3.49
N LEU A 89 -23.56 -2.20 -4.20
CA LEU A 89 -23.87 -0.93 -4.83
C LEU A 89 -24.57 -1.11 -6.18
N THR A 90 -25.49 -0.22 -6.47
CA THR A 90 -26.12 -0.09 -7.79
C THR A 90 -25.51 1.08 -8.53
N LEU A 91 -25.06 0.85 -9.76
CA LEU A 91 -24.40 1.84 -10.60
C LEU A 91 -25.38 2.90 -11.13
N GLY A 92 -25.02 4.17 -10.94
CA GLY A 92 -25.65 5.30 -11.62
C GLY A 92 -25.12 5.47 -13.06
N SER A 93 -25.86 6.19 -13.90
CA SER A 93 -25.55 6.30 -15.34
C SER A 93 -24.28 7.10 -15.67
N GLY A 94 -23.83 8.00 -14.78
CA GLY A 94 -22.63 8.80 -14.95
C GLY A 94 -21.40 8.24 -14.25
N ALA A 95 -21.45 6.97 -13.88
CA ALA A 95 -20.40 6.29 -13.16
C ALA A 95 -19.73 5.21 -14.03
N THR A 96 -18.43 5.15 -13.96
CA THR A 96 -17.61 4.18 -14.70
C THR A 96 -16.49 3.64 -13.83
N TRP A 97 -16.04 2.44 -14.15
CA TRP A 97 -14.84 1.86 -13.55
C TRP A 97 -13.63 2.33 -14.34
N THR A 98 -12.61 2.79 -13.64
CA THR A 98 -11.31 3.15 -14.22
C THR A 98 -10.18 2.46 -13.44
N ALA A 99 -8.97 2.44 -13.98
CA ALA A 99 -7.85 1.70 -13.43
C ALA A 99 -6.62 2.62 -13.25
N LEU A 100 -6.87 3.80 -12.67
CA LEU A 100 -5.82 4.78 -12.38
C LEU A 100 -5.21 4.59 -10.97
N ARG A 101 -5.83 3.75 -10.15
CA ARG A 101 -5.34 3.35 -8.83
C ARG A 101 -5.19 1.83 -8.79
N ALA A 102 -4.35 1.33 -7.87
CA ALA A 102 -4.16 -0.10 -7.68
C ALA A 102 -5.50 -0.81 -7.41
N GLY A 103 -5.88 -1.74 -8.27
CA GLY A 103 -7.16 -2.45 -8.19
C GLY A 103 -8.27 -1.81 -9.01
N GLY A 104 -8.26 -0.51 -9.20
CA GLY A 104 -9.29 0.27 -9.87
C GLY A 104 -9.90 1.34 -8.98
N GLU A 105 -10.83 2.09 -9.52
CA GLU A 105 -11.60 3.08 -8.77
C GLU A 105 -12.94 3.38 -9.48
N LEU A 106 -13.84 4.01 -8.74
CA LEU A 106 -15.09 4.55 -9.24
C LEU A 106 -14.91 5.97 -9.74
N SER A 107 -15.06 6.20 -11.05
CA SER A 107 -15.04 7.52 -11.67
C SER A 107 -16.46 8.06 -11.82
N LEU A 108 -16.68 9.32 -11.43
CA LEU A 108 -17.96 10.01 -11.41
C LEU A 108 -17.88 11.32 -12.22
N ASP A 109 -18.84 11.55 -13.12
CA ASP A 109 -18.85 12.70 -14.03
C ASP A 109 -19.34 14.01 -13.40
N GLY A 110 -19.88 13.97 -12.19
CA GLY A 110 -20.45 15.14 -11.49
C GLY A 110 -21.83 15.55 -11.97
N THR A 111 -22.42 14.87 -12.96
CA THR A 111 -23.71 15.28 -13.54
C THR A 111 -24.86 14.35 -13.16
N SER A 112 -24.77 13.07 -13.43
CA SER A 112 -25.82 12.07 -13.20
C SER A 112 -25.35 10.88 -12.37
N GLY A 113 -24.02 10.74 -12.21
CA GLY A 113 -23.42 9.63 -11.49
C GLY A 113 -23.64 9.72 -10.00
N ALA A 114 -24.30 8.71 -9.45
CA ALA A 114 -24.40 8.49 -8.03
C ALA A 114 -24.59 7.02 -7.78
N TYR A 115 -24.09 6.57 -6.63
CA TYR A 115 -24.30 5.21 -6.18
C TYR A 115 -25.04 5.19 -4.86
N ALA A 116 -25.87 4.17 -4.70
CA ALA A 116 -26.52 3.91 -3.43
C ALA A 116 -26.44 2.41 -3.15
N ALA A 117 -26.13 2.03 -1.93
CA ALA A 117 -26.43 0.70 -1.44
C ALA A 117 -27.96 0.54 -1.39
N ALA A 118 -28.45 -0.69 -1.58
CA ALA A 118 -29.89 -0.94 -1.62
C ALA A 118 -30.60 -0.50 -0.35
N ASP A 119 -29.95 -0.65 0.81
CA ASP A 119 -30.48 -0.37 2.14
C ASP A 119 -29.60 0.62 2.93
N SER A 120 -30.08 1.06 4.10
CA SER A 120 -29.27 1.80 5.03
C SER A 120 -28.23 0.85 5.66
N VAL A 121 -26.97 1.31 5.71
CA VAL A 121 -25.83 0.51 6.16
C VAL A 121 -25.53 0.74 7.65
N LEU A 122 -25.67 1.98 8.10
CA LEU A 122 -25.38 2.41 9.44
C LEU A 122 -26.66 2.68 10.25
N ASP A 123 -26.70 2.24 11.49
CA ASP A 123 -27.59 2.84 12.48
C ASP A 123 -27.03 4.21 12.90
N THR A 124 -27.53 5.26 12.27
CA THR A 124 -27.05 6.63 12.50
C THR A 124 -27.53 7.25 13.81
N THR A 125 -28.21 6.48 14.67
CA THR A 125 -28.51 6.84 16.06
C THR A 125 -27.40 6.44 17.04
N LEU A 126 -26.50 5.55 16.59
CA LEU A 126 -25.35 5.06 17.36
C LEU A 126 -24.04 5.64 16.81
N PRO A 127 -22.93 5.64 17.59
CA PRO A 127 -21.63 6.05 17.10
C PRO A 127 -21.21 5.31 15.83
N PHE A 128 -20.62 6.03 14.87
CA PHE A 128 -20.18 5.45 13.60
C PHE A 128 -18.95 6.17 13.05
N THR A 129 -18.31 5.49 12.10
CA THR A 129 -17.20 6.03 11.29
C THR A 129 -17.45 5.73 9.82
N VAL A 130 -17.15 6.69 8.95
CA VAL A 130 -17.13 6.53 7.51
C VAL A 130 -15.80 7.01 6.95
N SER A 131 -15.21 6.26 6.02
CA SER A 131 -13.98 6.66 5.35
C SER A 131 -14.04 6.38 3.84
N ALA A 132 -13.25 7.11 3.08
CA ALA A 132 -13.09 6.94 1.64
C ALA A 132 -11.77 7.56 1.17
N TRP A 133 -11.15 6.94 0.15
CA TRP A 133 -10.22 7.65 -0.70
C TRP A 133 -10.98 8.45 -1.73
N VAL A 134 -10.60 9.70 -1.93
CA VAL A 134 -11.26 10.63 -2.86
C VAL A 134 -10.23 11.39 -3.67
N ARG A 135 -10.54 11.62 -4.96
CA ARG A 135 -9.79 12.51 -5.83
C ARG A 135 -10.78 13.42 -6.54
N LEU A 136 -10.91 14.65 -6.08
CA LEU A 136 -11.72 15.65 -6.78
C LEU A 136 -11.04 16.02 -8.10
N ALA A 137 -11.78 16.04 -9.20
CA ALA A 137 -11.20 16.30 -10.52
C ALA A 137 -10.47 17.65 -10.56
N SER A 138 -9.36 17.71 -11.29
CA SER A 138 -8.56 18.95 -11.41
C SER A 138 -9.32 20.10 -12.07
N ASP A 139 -10.37 19.78 -12.84
CA ASP A 139 -11.28 20.71 -13.50
C ASP A 139 -12.62 20.84 -12.75
N ALA A 140 -12.71 20.36 -11.50
CA ALA A 140 -13.91 20.56 -10.70
C ALA A 140 -14.10 22.04 -10.37
N ASP A 141 -15.34 22.51 -10.48
CA ASP A 141 -15.69 23.90 -10.13
C ASP A 141 -15.57 24.10 -8.61
N PRO A 142 -14.65 24.93 -8.12
CA PRO A 142 -14.48 25.14 -6.68
C PRO A 142 -15.67 25.84 -6.01
N ALA A 143 -16.59 26.43 -6.79
CA ALA A 143 -17.81 27.03 -6.27
C ALA A 143 -18.94 26.01 -6.04
N THR A 144 -18.71 24.74 -6.37
CA THR A 144 -19.70 23.65 -6.23
C THR A 144 -19.36 22.77 -5.03
N MET A 145 -20.37 22.27 -4.31
CA MET A 145 -20.20 21.26 -3.27
C MET A 145 -20.15 19.86 -3.89
N TYR A 146 -19.28 19.00 -3.37
CA TYR A 146 -19.11 17.62 -3.86
C TYR A 146 -19.13 16.64 -2.69
N THR A 147 -20.16 15.80 -2.60
CA THR A 147 -20.27 14.79 -1.54
C THR A 147 -19.75 13.45 -2.01
N ALA A 148 -18.75 12.95 -1.31
CA ALA A 148 -18.19 11.61 -1.56
C ALA A 148 -19.08 10.51 -0.99
N VAL A 149 -19.50 10.66 0.27
CA VAL A 149 -20.28 9.62 0.97
C VAL A 149 -21.36 10.26 1.83
N SER A 150 -22.56 9.66 1.83
CA SER A 150 -23.68 10.04 2.69
C SER A 150 -24.57 8.86 3.04
N GLN A 151 -25.41 9.01 4.05
CA GLN A 151 -26.57 8.13 4.25
C GLN A 151 -27.85 8.97 4.38
N ASP A 152 -28.86 8.59 3.62
CA ASP A 152 -30.05 9.39 3.35
C ASP A 152 -31.27 8.97 4.19
N SER A 153 -32.13 9.94 4.45
CA SER A 153 -33.55 9.74 4.73
C SER A 153 -34.38 10.07 3.48
N ALA A 154 -35.69 10.12 3.63
CA ALA A 154 -36.58 10.56 2.56
C ALA A 154 -36.28 12.01 2.09
N THR A 155 -35.88 12.88 2.97
CA THR A 155 -35.74 14.33 2.73
C THR A 155 -34.28 14.81 2.69
N THR A 156 -33.42 14.30 3.56
CA THR A 156 -32.04 14.80 3.68
C THR A 156 -31.05 13.68 4.03
N SER A 157 -29.77 13.91 3.77
CA SER A 157 -28.70 13.05 4.27
C SER A 157 -28.40 13.39 5.75
N ARG A 158 -28.26 12.35 6.57
CA ARG A 158 -27.90 12.46 7.98
C ARG A 158 -26.47 12.94 8.18
N PHE A 159 -25.54 12.43 7.34
CA PHE A 159 -24.16 12.87 7.31
C PHE A 159 -23.65 13.04 5.88
N LEU A 160 -22.61 13.85 5.74
CA LEU A 160 -21.94 14.13 4.47
C LEU A 160 -20.43 14.20 4.70
N LEU A 161 -19.69 13.34 4.01
CA LEU A 161 -18.24 13.46 3.85
C LEU A 161 -18.01 14.12 2.51
N GLN A 162 -17.53 15.39 2.48
CA GLN A 162 -17.63 16.20 1.29
C GLN A 162 -16.56 17.28 1.15
N TYR A 163 -16.40 17.81 -0.07
CA TYR A 163 -15.82 19.13 -0.32
C TYR A 163 -16.87 20.20 -0.02
N ASP A 164 -16.51 21.17 0.78
CA ASP A 164 -17.35 22.32 1.15
C ASP A 164 -16.83 23.58 0.47
N ASN A 165 -17.56 24.07 -0.54
CA ASN A 165 -17.19 25.25 -1.31
C ASN A 165 -17.22 26.55 -0.49
N THR A 166 -17.93 26.59 0.65
CA THR A 166 -17.99 27.80 1.49
C THR A 166 -16.68 28.07 2.24
N VAL A 167 -15.86 27.04 2.42
CA VAL A 167 -14.55 27.11 3.07
C VAL A 167 -13.43 26.54 2.20
N SER A 168 -13.75 26.08 0.99
CA SER A 168 -12.83 25.52 -0.01
C SER A 168 -11.98 24.36 0.52
N THR A 169 -12.56 23.54 1.39
CA THR A 169 -11.84 22.43 2.05
C THR A 169 -12.74 21.21 2.26
N TRP A 170 -12.13 20.12 2.75
CA TRP A 170 -12.87 18.94 3.14
C TRP A 170 -13.64 19.16 4.43
N ALA A 171 -14.83 18.56 4.52
CA ALA A 171 -15.69 18.64 5.68
C ALA A 171 -16.42 17.32 5.97
N PHE A 172 -16.58 17.01 7.24
CA PHE A 172 -17.55 16.04 7.72
C PHE A 172 -18.70 16.80 8.38
N LYS A 173 -19.91 16.63 7.87
CA LYS A 173 -21.09 17.32 8.34
C LYS A 173 -22.14 16.33 8.81
N VAL A 174 -22.89 16.73 9.84
CA VAL A 174 -24.12 16.07 10.24
C VAL A 174 -25.26 17.07 10.17
N ARG A 175 -26.46 16.61 9.79
CA ARG A 175 -27.66 17.43 9.71
C ARG A 175 -28.73 16.94 10.69
N GLY A 176 -29.56 17.86 11.15
CA GLY A 176 -30.82 17.56 11.81
C GLY A 176 -31.85 17.03 10.80
N GLU A 177 -32.83 16.30 11.26
CA GLU A 177 -33.96 15.84 10.44
C GLU A 177 -34.79 17.03 9.89
N ASP A 178 -34.74 18.17 10.56
CA ASP A 178 -35.35 19.44 10.14
C ASP A 178 -34.65 20.10 8.93
N GLN A 179 -33.53 19.53 8.45
CA GLN A 179 -32.68 20.02 7.36
C GLN A 179 -31.99 21.37 7.61
N ALA A 180 -32.50 22.20 8.52
CA ALA A 180 -31.96 23.50 8.86
C ALA A 180 -30.74 23.40 9.77
N THR A 181 -30.81 22.55 10.79
CA THR A 181 -29.71 22.33 11.74
C THR A 181 -28.58 21.57 11.07
N LYS A 182 -27.37 22.10 11.12
CA LYS A 182 -26.15 21.42 10.65
C LYS A 182 -24.97 21.72 11.56
N VAL A 183 -24.11 20.73 11.72
CA VAL A 183 -22.83 20.86 12.43
C VAL A 183 -21.72 20.33 11.52
N SER A 184 -20.60 21.03 11.47
CA SER A 184 -19.49 20.72 10.56
C SER A 184 -18.17 20.64 11.30
N ALA A 185 -17.40 19.60 11.03
CA ALA A 185 -15.96 19.52 11.27
C ALA A 185 -15.25 19.75 9.95
N VAL A 186 -14.35 20.72 9.87
CA VAL A 186 -13.71 21.17 8.63
C VAL A 186 -12.20 21.00 8.71
N ALA A 187 -11.57 20.74 7.58
CA ALA A 187 -10.12 20.65 7.50
C ALA A 187 -9.48 22.04 7.59
N THR A 188 -8.23 22.07 8.05
CA THR A 188 -7.46 23.30 8.25
C THR A 188 -6.75 23.78 6.98
N SER A 189 -6.62 22.91 5.99
CA SER A 189 -5.97 23.20 4.71
C SER A 189 -6.95 23.08 3.55
N PRO A 190 -6.79 23.87 2.46
CA PRO A 190 -7.60 23.71 1.27
C PRO A 190 -7.55 22.28 0.71
N ALA A 191 -8.66 21.85 0.12
CA ALA A 191 -8.70 20.57 -0.59
C ALA A 191 -7.85 20.65 -1.87
N GLY A 192 -6.95 19.68 -2.05
CA GLY A 192 -6.19 19.53 -3.29
C GLY A 192 -7.09 19.01 -4.42
N LEU A 193 -7.07 19.68 -5.60
CA LEU A 193 -7.70 19.17 -6.80
C LEU A 193 -6.75 18.21 -7.52
N GLY A 194 -7.27 17.13 -8.10
CA GLY A 194 -6.50 16.15 -8.87
C GLY A 194 -5.62 15.22 -8.05
N SER A 195 -5.59 15.33 -6.72
CA SER A 195 -4.78 14.50 -5.84
C SER A 195 -5.66 13.59 -4.99
N TRP A 196 -5.20 12.36 -4.77
CA TRP A 196 -5.86 11.44 -3.85
C TRP A 196 -5.71 11.90 -2.40
N THR A 197 -6.79 11.83 -1.66
CA THR A 197 -6.88 12.21 -0.25
C THR A 197 -7.72 11.17 0.47
N HIS A 198 -7.27 10.67 1.62
CA HIS A 198 -8.08 9.81 2.47
C HIS A 198 -8.87 10.66 3.47
N LEU A 199 -10.17 10.52 3.46
CA LEU A 199 -11.07 11.21 4.38
C LEU A 199 -11.67 10.23 5.37
N THR A 200 -11.76 10.62 6.66
CA THR A 200 -12.51 9.88 7.65
C THR A 200 -13.35 10.83 8.49
N GLY A 201 -14.65 10.57 8.53
CA GLY A 201 -15.61 11.23 9.41
C GLY A 201 -16.01 10.30 10.55
N VAL A 202 -15.93 10.77 11.79
CA VAL A 202 -16.31 10.06 13.00
C VAL A 202 -17.38 10.82 13.73
N TRP A 203 -18.45 10.14 14.13
CA TRP A 203 -19.38 10.60 15.16
C TRP A 203 -19.35 9.65 16.35
N ASP A 204 -19.08 10.17 17.57
CA ASP A 204 -18.93 9.35 18.77
C ASP A 204 -20.15 9.42 19.72
N GLY A 205 -21.23 10.04 19.26
CA GLY A 205 -22.44 10.28 20.06
C GLY A 205 -22.49 11.68 20.69
N THR A 206 -21.37 12.37 20.82
CA THR A 206 -21.25 13.70 21.46
C THR A 206 -20.58 14.74 20.56
N GLN A 207 -19.73 14.31 19.64
CA GLN A 207 -19.03 15.19 18.69
C GLN A 207 -18.76 14.49 17.36
N ILE A 208 -18.59 15.28 16.33
CA ILE A 208 -18.04 14.86 15.05
C ILE A 208 -16.57 15.25 14.94
N ARG A 209 -15.79 14.43 14.23
CA ARG A 209 -14.38 14.68 13.92
C ARG A 209 -14.10 14.37 12.46
N LEU A 210 -13.25 15.17 11.84
CA LEU A 210 -12.72 14.95 10.50
C LEU A 210 -11.23 14.64 10.59
N TYR A 211 -10.81 13.62 9.83
CA TYR A 211 -9.42 13.29 9.59
C TYR A 211 -9.14 13.34 8.08
N VAL A 212 -7.99 13.88 7.72
CA VAL A 212 -7.47 13.90 6.36
C VAL A 212 -6.12 13.19 6.36
N ASP A 213 -5.97 12.20 5.51
CA ASP A 213 -4.78 11.33 5.44
C ASP A 213 -4.37 10.75 6.80
N GLY A 214 -5.38 10.38 7.61
CA GLY A 214 -5.19 9.85 8.96
C GLY A 214 -4.81 10.88 10.02
N GLN A 215 -4.68 12.16 9.66
CA GLN A 215 -4.36 13.24 10.59
C GLN A 215 -5.62 13.94 11.08
N PRO A 216 -5.80 14.20 12.40
CA PRO A 216 -6.94 14.93 12.90
C PRO A 216 -6.93 16.37 12.36
N GLN A 217 -8.10 16.84 11.95
CA GLN A 217 -8.30 18.18 11.39
C GLN A 217 -9.27 18.98 12.26
N GLY A 218 -10.56 18.87 12.00
CA GLY A 218 -11.59 19.60 12.68
C GLY A 218 -12.46 18.71 13.57
N SER A 219 -13.09 19.33 14.58
CA SER A 219 -14.12 18.69 15.40
C SER A 219 -15.20 19.69 15.79
N ALA A 220 -16.40 19.19 16.07
CA ALA A 220 -17.50 20.01 16.58
C ALA A 220 -18.41 19.17 17.48
N ALA A 221 -18.84 19.75 18.60
CA ALA A 221 -19.80 19.11 19.49
C ALA A 221 -21.18 19.04 18.85
N THR A 222 -21.88 17.92 19.01
CA THR A 222 -23.22 17.73 18.53
C THR A 222 -23.92 16.57 19.25
N ALA A 223 -25.14 16.78 19.64
CA ALA A 223 -26.04 15.74 20.16
C ALA A 223 -27.10 15.32 19.14
N LEU A 224 -26.97 15.75 17.88
CA LEU A 224 -27.86 15.33 16.82
C LEU A 224 -27.82 13.81 16.64
N SER A 225 -28.97 13.16 16.85
CA SER A 225 -29.12 11.71 16.71
C SER A 225 -30.51 11.40 16.14
N TRP A 226 -30.56 10.80 14.97
CA TRP A 226 -31.79 10.31 14.33
C TRP A 226 -31.44 9.28 13.26
N ALA A 227 -32.37 8.42 12.91
CA ALA A 227 -32.18 7.31 12.00
C ALA A 227 -32.40 7.72 10.54
N ALA A 228 -31.35 7.61 9.73
CA ALA A 228 -31.43 7.75 8.27
C ALA A 228 -31.60 6.36 7.63
N THR A 229 -32.77 6.07 7.07
CA THR A 229 -33.18 4.71 6.70
C THR A 229 -33.42 4.53 5.20
N SER A 230 -33.13 5.55 4.36
CA SER A 230 -33.45 5.48 2.92
C SER A 230 -32.32 4.93 2.04
N GLY A 231 -31.12 4.78 2.54
CA GLY A 231 -30.02 4.18 1.83
C GLY A 231 -28.68 4.92 1.99
N PHE A 232 -27.62 4.19 1.74
CA PHE A 232 -26.24 4.69 1.73
C PHE A 232 -25.88 5.12 0.30
N SER A 233 -25.21 6.26 0.15
CA SER A 233 -24.86 6.81 -1.15
C SER A 233 -23.38 7.16 -1.24
N ILE A 234 -22.77 6.78 -2.35
CA ILE A 234 -21.42 7.19 -2.75
C ILE A 234 -21.57 8.14 -3.95
N GLY A 235 -20.93 9.31 -3.90
CA GLY A 235 -20.91 10.28 -4.99
C GLY A 235 -22.04 11.31 -5.01
N ARG A 236 -22.89 11.38 -3.97
CA ARG A 236 -23.91 12.42 -3.84
C ARG A 236 -24.42 12.56 -2.41
N ALA A 237 -25.23 13.58 -2.19
CA ALA A 237 -26.08 13.76 -1.03
C ALA A 237 -27.55 13.89 -1.42
N ARG A 238 -28.43 14.00 -0.42
CA ARG A 238 -29.84 14.36 -0.55
C ARG A 238 -30.15 15.62 0.23
N PHE A 239 -30.96 16.48 -0.34
CA PHE A 239 -31.51 17.66 0.32
C PHE A 239 -32.86 18.01 -0.29
N ASP A 240 -33.85 18.33 0.55
CA ASP A 240 -35.23 18.61 0.14
C ASP A 240 -35.81 17.52 -0.79
N GLY A 241 -35.56 16.25 -0.44
CA GLY A 241 -36.01 15.11 -1.21
C GLY A 241 -35.24 14.83 -2.52
N ALA A 242 -34.36 15.73 -2.94
CA ALA A 242 -33.67 15.64 -4.22
C ALA A 242 -32.16 15.26 -4.05
N PRO A 243 -31.57 14.53 -5.02
CA PRO A 243 -30.13 14.32 -5.09
C PRO A 243 -29.38 15.63 -5.37
N VAL A 244 -28.37 15.94 -4.55
CA VAL A 244 -27.55 17.17 -4.64
C VAL A 244 -26.07 16.85 -4.46
N ASN A 245 -25.19 17.83 -4.68
CA ASN A 245 -23.75 17.80 -4.39
C ASN A 245 -23.04 16.60 -5.07
N ARG A 246 -23.35 16.37 -6.34
CA ARG A 246 -22.80 15.25 -7.10
C ARG A 246 -21.31 15.36 -7.25
N PHE A 247 -20.60 14.28 -6.89
CA PHE A 247 -19.14 14.24 -6.93
C PHE A 247 -18.62 14.19 -8.35
N LYS A 248 -17.62 15.02 -8.66
CA LYS A 248 -16.89 15.01 -9.93
C LYS A 248 -15.45 14.60 -9.67
N GLY A 249 -15.06 13.40 -10.09
CA GLY A 249 -13.74 12.84 -9.84
C GLY A 249 -13.78 11.35 -9.58
N ALA A 250 -12.90 10.85 -8.73
CA ALA A 250 -12.81 9.44 -8.41
C ALA A 250 -12.96 9.18 -6.90
N ILE A 251 -13.54 8.03 -6.57
CA ILE A 251 -13.73 7.54 -5.20
C ILE A 251 -13.28 6.08 -5.16
N ASP A 252 -12.63 5.69 -4.06
CA ASP A 252 -12.08 4.37 -3.86
C ASP A 252 -12.12 3.95 -2.40
N ASP A 253 -12.11 2.65 -2.12
CA ASP A 253 -11.97 2.03 -0.80
C ASP A 253 -12.87 2.67 0.27
N VAL A 254 -14.19 2.68 0.02
CA VAL A 254 -15.18 3.23 0.97
C VAL A 254 -15.45 2.22 2.06
N ARG A 255 -15.33 2.65 3.33
CA ARG A 255 -15.58 1.81 4.50
C ARG A 255 -16.50 2.48 5.50
N THR A 256 -17.32 1.68 6.19
CA THR A 256 -18.20 2.13 7.28
C THR A 256 -18.07 1.20 8.47
N TYR A 257 -18.05 1.81 9.66
CA TYR A 257 -17.93 1.10 10.93
C TYR A 257 -19.08 1.51 11.87
N ALA A 258 -19.74 0.52 12.48
CA ALA A 258 -20.78 0.74 13.50
C ALA A 258 -20.19 1.07 14.87
N ARG A 259 -19.17 1.92 14.89
CA ARG A 259 -18.52 2.46 16.07
C ARG A 259 -17.64 3.67 15.73
N ALA A 260 -17.32 4.46 16.72
CA ALA A 260 -16.27 5.47 16.59
C ALA A 260 -14.88 4.79 16.57
N LEU A 261 -14.10 5.02 15.53
CA LEU A 261 -12.70 4.60 15.48
C LEU A 261 -11.83 5.54 16.31
N THR A 262 -10.77 4.98 16.89
CA THR A 262 -9.70 5.74 17.55
C THR A 262 -8.78 6.39 16.52
N ALA A 263 -7.93 7.33 16.95
CA ALA A 263 -6.97 7.98 16.07
C ALA A 263 -5.94 6.98 15.48
N ASP A 264 -5.53 5.97 16.26
CA ASP A 264 -4.60 4.93 15.81
C ASP A 264 -5.24 4.00 14.76
N GLU A 265 -6.53 3.65 14.97
CA GLU A 265 -7.28 2.86 13.97
C GLU A 265 -7.51 3.65 12.68
N ILE A 266 -7.73 4.96 12.77
CA ILE A 266 -7.85 5.84 11.59
C ILE A 266 -6.52 5.97 10.88
N ALA A 267 -5.41 6.07 11.61
CA ALA A 267 -4.08 6.04 11.03
C ALA A 267 -3.80 4.73 10.28
N LEU A 268 -4.31 3.60 10.79
CA LEU A 268 -4.23 2.31 10.10
C LEU A 268 -5.08 2.30 8.83
N VAL A 269 -6.36 2.65 8.92
CA VAL A 269 -7.32 2.62 7.80
C VAL A 269 -6.90 3.56 6.66
N SER A 270 -6.31 4.70 6.98
CA SER A 270 -5.81 5.66 5.98
C SER A 270 -4.47 5.26 5.32
N GLY A 271 -3.84 4.17 5.77
CA GLY A 271 -2.50 3.79 5.35
C GLY A 271 -1.37 4.67 5.92
N ARG A 272 -1.66 5.61 6.83
CA ARG A 272 -0.63 6.46 7.46
C ARG A 272 0.36 5.62 8.26
N THR A 273 -0.12 4.68 9.06
CA THR A 273 0.74 3.77 9.83
C THR A 273 1.69 2.99 8.92
N ALA A 274 1.23 2.54 7.75
CA ALA A 274 2.08 1.87 6.78
C ALA A 274 3.21 2.78 6.28
N ARG A 275 2.88 4.04 5.94
CA ARG A 275 3.88 5.02 5.46
C ARG A 275 4.88 5.41 6.54
N GLU A 276 4.48 5.45 7.82
CA GLU A 276 5.34 5.75 8.94
C GLU A 276 6.22 4.55 9.33
N ASN A 277 5.71 3.34 9.22
CA ASN A 277 6.40 2.12 9.63
C ASN A 277 7.27 1.49 8.53
N ASN A 278 7.00 1.78 7.26
CA ASN A 278 7.77 1.28 6.14
C ASN A 278 8.40 2.45 5.37
N VAL A 279 9.66 2.73 5.67
CA VAL A 279 10.34 3.91 5.14
C VAL A 279 11.73 3.55 4.63
N TYR A 280 12.08 4.03 3.43
CA TYR A 280 13.48 4.10 3.02
C TYR A 280 14.14 5.25 3.77
N GLN A 281 15.01 4.92 4.71
CA GLN A 281 15.59 5.89 5.62
C GLN A 281 17.08 6.11 5.34
N SER A 282 17.43 7.31 4.90
CA SER A 282 18.82 7.72 4.73
C SER A 282 19.43 8.16 6.08
N GLY A 283 19.73 7.22 6.93
CA GLY A 283 20.34 7.51 8.24
C GLY A 283 20.44 6.23 9.06
N SER A 284 21.41 6.20 9.93
CA SER A 284 21.61 5.08 10.85
C SER A 284 21.04 5.44 12.22
N PRO A 285 20.57 4.46 13.01
CA PRO A 285 20.51 3.05 12.69
C PRO A 285 19.19 2.63 12.01
N ALA A 286 19.22 1.54 11.25
CA ALA A 286 18.01 0.91 10.77
C ALA A 286 17.17 0.39 11.94
N THR A 287 15.85 0.47 11.79
CA THR A 287 14.90 -0.13 12.72
C THR A 287 14.10 -1.17 11.98
N LEU A 288 14.36 -2.44 12.27
CA LEU A 288 13.55 -3.56 11.82
C LEU A 288 12.94 -4.24 13.04
N ALA A 289 11.63 -4.37 13.05
CA ALA A 289 10.91 -5.06 14.11
C ALA A 289 9.91 -6.05 13.50
N TRP A 290 10.08 -7.31 13.85
CA TRP A 290 9.10 -8.37 13.62
C TRP A 290 8.15 -8.36 14.81
N GLY A 291 7.02 -7.70 14.63
CA GLY A 291 5.99 -7.54 15.65
C GLY A 291 5.22 -8.83 15.93
N THR A 292 4.06 -8.66 16.51
CA THR A 292 3.15 -9.79 16.73
C THR A 292 1.99 -9.72 15.74
N PRO A 293 1.46 -10.86 15.29
CA PRO A 293 0.28 -10.89 14.43
C PRO A 293 -0.92 -10.13 15.01
N ASP A 294 -1.01 -10.00 16.35
CA ASP A 294 -2.09 -9.32 17.06
C ASP A 294 -1.96 -7.81 17.05
N ASP A 295 -0.82 -7.29 16.65
CA ASP A 295 -0.53 -5.87 16.59
C ASP A 295 0.22 -5.55 15.28
N PRO A 296 -0.49 -5.36 14.16
CA PRO A 296 0.14 -5.02 12.89
C PRO A 296 1.00 -3.76 12.96
N ALA A 297 0.66 -2.78 13.81
CA ALA A 297 1.43 -1.57 13.98
C ALA A 297 2.79 -1.79 14.67
N SER A 298 3.01 -2.96 15.30
CA SER A 298 4.30 -3.33 15.89
C SER A 298 5.36 -3.75 14.86
N TRP A 299 4.96 -3.98 13.61
CA TRP A 299 5.87 -4.33 12.51
C TRP A 299 6.47 -3.07 11.90
N VAL A 300 7.80 -2.93 11.95
CA VAL A 300 8.52 -1.75 11.47
C VAL A 300 9.64 -2.16 10.54
N ALA A 301 9.79 -1.43 9.44
CA ALA A 301 10.89 -1.57 8.49
C ALA A 301 11.35 -0.16 8.04
N ARG A 302 12.24 0.45 8.81
CA ARG A 302 12.87 1.74 8.50
C ARG A 302 14.34 1.50 8.25
N ALA A 303 14.74 1.43 6.98
CA ALA A 303 16.09 0.99 6.60
C ALA A 303 16.49 1.55 5.23
N ARG A 304 17.78 1.45 4.89
CA ARG A 304 18.29 1.46 3.52
C ARG A 304 18.35 0.01 2.98
N CYS A 305 18.63 -0.16 1.70
CA CYS A 305 18.75 -1.47 1.08
C CYS A 305 19.74 -2.40 1.81
N ALA A 306 20.93 -1.91 2.12
CA ALA A 306 21.99 -2.69 2.76
C ALA A 306 21.71 -2.97 4.25
N SER A 307 21.21 -1.97 4.99
CA SER A 307 20.84 -2.18 6.39
C SER A 307 19.60 -3.07 6.56
N PHE A 308 18.69 -3.10 5.57
CA PHE A 308 17.60 -4.06 5.52
C PHE A 308 18.14 -5.49 5.38
N VAL A 309 18.98 -5.76 4.36
CA VAL A 309 19.56 -7.10 4.15
C VAL A 309 20.35 -7.54 5.38
N THR A 310 21.25 -6.70 5.89
CA THR A 310 22.05 -7.01 7.10
C THR A 310 21.16 -7.29 8.32
N GLY A 311 20.12 -6.49 8.52
CA GLY A 311 19.18 -6.64 9.63
C GLY A 311 18.38 -7.95 9.54
N VAL A 312 17.91 -8.30 8.35
CA VAL A 312 17.23 -9.59 8.11
C VAL A 312 18.16 -10.76 8.39
N LEU A 313 19.43 -10.70 7.94
CA LEU A 313 20.41 -11.74 8.22
C LEU A 313 20.69 -11.91 9.73
N LYS A 314 20.87 -10.77 10.44
CA LYS A 314 21.08 -10.77 11.90
C LYS A 314 19.86 -11.31 12.66
N HIS A 315 18.65 -11.01 12.20
CA HIS A 315 17.44 -11.56 12.80
C HIS A 315 17.31 -13.07 12.59
N THR A 316 17.74 -13.55 11.43
CA THR A 316 17.52 -14.93 10.99
C THR A 316 18.57 -15.90 11.52
N TYR A 317 19.84 -15.47 11.54
CA TYR A 317 20.98 -16.38 11.76
C TYR A 317 21.82 -15.97 12.96
N GLY A 318 22.04 -16.90 13.89
CA GLY A 318 22.89 -16.68 15.06
C GLY A 318 24.37 -16.39 14.74
N TRP A 319 24.84 -16.74 13.52
CA TRP A 319 26.19 -16.41 13.06
C TRP A 319 26.31 -14.99 12.48
N ALA A 320 25.22 -14.40 12.04
CA ALA A 320 25.20 -13.09 11.39
C ALA A 320 25.16 -11.96 12.43
N ASP A 321 26.20 -11.85 13.23
CA ASP A 321 26.35 -10.85 14.28
C ASP A 321 27.35 -9.74 13.90
N ASP A 322 27.50 -8.76 14.76
CA ASP A 322 28.46 -7.65 14.58
C ASP A 322 29.90 -8.16 14.40
N ALA A 323 30.28 -9.25 15.07
CA ALA A 323 31.62 -9.79 14.98
C ALA A 323 31.91 -10.37 13.61
N TYR A 324 30.96 -11.14 13.04
CA TYR A 324 31.05 -11.65 11.68
C TYR A 324 31.21 -10.53 10.65
N PHE A 325 30.32 -9.54 10.70
CA PHE A 325 30.38 -8.44 9.73
C PHE A 325 31.64 -7.59 9.87
N LEU A 326 32.10 -7.27 11.09
CA LEU A 326 33.37 -6.60 11.30
C LEU A 326 34.57 -7.42 10.78
N GLN A 327 34.56 -8.74 10.95
CA GLN A 327 35.64 -9.60 10.49
C GLN A 327 35.77 -9.65 8.97
N TYR A 328 34.64 -9.78 8.24
CA TYR A 328 34.67 -10.06 6.81
C TYR A 328 34.36 -8.85 5.94
N PHE A 329 33.71 -7.85 6.48
CA PHE A 329 33.32 -6.62 5.76
C PHE A 329 33.91 -5.35 6.37
N GLN A 330 34.54 -5.43 7.56
CA GLN A 330 35.11 -4.30 8.33
C GLN A 330 34.07 -3.28 8.82
N GLU A 331 32.81 -3.56 8.63
CA GLU A 331 31.67 -2.75 9.03
C GLU A 331 30.60 -3.63 9.70
N LYS A 332 29.89 -3.08 10.73
CA LYS A 332 28.78 -3.80 11.37
C LYS A 332 27.55 -3.91 10.46
N VAL A 333 27.42 -2.95 9.59
CA VAL A 333 26.34 -2.85 8.59
C VAL A 333 26.99 -2.40 7.27
N PRO A 334 27.54 -3.36 6.49
CA PRO A 334 28.20 -3.06 5.24
C PRO A 334 27.26 -2.34 4.26
N GLU A 335 27.77 -1.43 3.47
CA GLU A 335 27.06 -0.80 2.37
C GLU A 335 26.93 -1.76 1.17
N ALA A 336 26.11 -1.40 0.18
CA ALA A 336 25.91 -2.24 -1.01
C ALA A 336 27.21 -2.48 -1.80
N ALA A 337 28.05 -1.46 -1.91
CA ALA A 337 29.38 -1.57 -2.54
C ALA A 337 30.29 -2.55 -1.81
N ASP A 338 30.27 -2.56 -0.46
CA ASP A 338 31.10 -3.50 0.35
C ASP A 338 30.66 -4.95 0.12
N TYR A 339 29.36 -5.19 0.08
CA TYR A 339 28.82 -6.52 -0.27
C TYR A 339 29.24 -6.91 -1.69
N CYS A 340 29.10 -6.02 -2.66
CA CYS A 340 29.50 -6.30 -4.05
C CYS A 340 30.99 -6.64 -4.14
N ALA A 341 31.87 -5.85 -3.54
CA ALA A 341 33.31 -6.08 -3.51
C ALA A 341 33.66 -7.41 -2.82
N ALA A 342 33.04 -7.69 -1.67
CA ALA A 342 33.28 -8.93 -0.91
C ALA A 342 32.82 -10.18 -1.70
N PHE A 343 31.72 -10.11 -2.42
CA PHE A 343 31.25 -11.21 -3.28
C PHE A 343 32.13 -11.40 -4.51
N LEU A 344 32.56 -10.32 -5.17
CA LEU A 344 33.47 -10.38 -6.31
C LEU A 344 34.81 -11.03 -5.94
N ASN A 345 35.37 -10.68 -4.80
CA ASN A 345 36.69 -11.12 -4.33
C ASN A 345 36.63 -12.41 -3.48
N ALA A 346 35.43 -12.96 -3.22
CA ALA A 346 35.18 -14.09 -2.36
C ALA A 346 35.73 -13.91 -0.93
N THR A 347 35.62 -12.69 -0.40
CA THR A 347 36.11 -12.30 0.95
C THR A 347 35.00 -12.19 1.99
N ALA A 348 33.74 -12.42 1.60
CA ALA A 348 32.57 -12.32 2.49
C ALA A 348 32.49 -13.39 3.60
N GLY A 349 33.52 -14.24 3.72
CA GLY A 349 33.61 -15.29 4.72
C GLY A 349 32.95 -16.60 4.30
N PRO A 350 32.98 -17.63 5.17
CA PRO A 350 32.58 -18.99 4.80
C PRO A 350 31.07 -19.17 4.62
N ARG A 351 30.26 -18.17 4.99
CA ARG A 351 28.80 -18.22 4.90
C ARG A 351 28.26 -17.75 3.56
N PHE A 352 29.10 -17.14 2.70
CA PHE A 352 28.71 -16.65 1.40
C PHE A 352 29.47 -17.35 0.28
N GLN A 353 28.74 -18.02 -0.59
CA GLN A 353 29.29 -18.66 -1.78
C GLN A 353 28.92 -17.81 -3.01
N ARG A 354 29.92 -17.34 -3.76
CA ARG A 354 29.68 -16.54 -4.95
C ARG A 354 28.86 -17.30 -6.00
N VAL A 355 27.81 -16.64 -6.51
CA VAL A 355 27.02 -17.07 -7.68
C VAL A 355 27.46 -16.24 -8.89
N ARG A 356 28.02 -16.88 -9.93
CA ARG A 356 28.62 -16.17 -11.07
C ARG A 356 27.65 -15.94 -12.20
N LYS A 357 26.72 -16.88 -12.44
CA LYS A 357 25.83 -16.86 -13.59
C LYS A 357 24.42 -16.46 -13.19
N VAL A 358 23.80 -15.65 -14.04
CA VAL A 358 22.39 -15.22 -13.81
C VAL A 358 21.45 -16.41 -13.77
N ALA A 359 21.67 -17.41 -14.64
CA ALA A 359 20.85 -18.62 -14.69
C ALA A 359 20.99 -19.55 -13.46
N ASP A 360 22.05 -19.37 -12.65
CA ASP A 360 22.27 -20.15 -11.42
C ASP A 360 21.62 -19.52 -10.17
N LEU A 361 21.04 -18.34 -10.32
CA LEU A 361 20.34 -17.65 -9.23
C LEU A 361 19.18 -18.49 -8.68
N ARG A 362 19.01 -18.48 -7.38
CA ARG A 362 17.94 -19.19 -6.65
C ARG A 362 17.31 -18.28 -5.62
N PRO A 363 16.10 -18.59 -5.16
CA PRO A 363 15.48 -17.91 -4.04
C PRO A 363 16.41 -17.83 -2.82
N GLY A 364 16.55 -16.63 -2.26
CA GLY A 364 17.44 -16.33 -1.14
C GLY A 364 18.86 -15.92 -1.53
N ASP A 365 19.28 -16.03 -2.78
CA ASP A 365 20.54 -15.43 -3.20
C ASP A 365 20.49 -13.91 -3.03
N ILE A 366 21.62 -13.32 -2.67
CA ILE A 366 21.75 -11.89 -2.48
C ILE A 366 22.52 -11.32 -3.67
N ILE A 367 21.96 -10.32 -4.34
CA ILE A 367 22.63 -9.58 -5.43
C ILE A 367 22.98 -8.20 -4.93
N ALA A 368 24.23 -7.81 -5.05
CA ALA A 368 24.72 -6.46 -4.73
C ALA A 368 25.23 -5.77 -6.00
N VAL A 369 24.87 -4.52 -6.14
CA VAL A 369 25.30 -3.61 -7.20
C VAL A 369 26.14 -2.51 -6.55
N ASP A 370 27.31 -2.21 -7.10
CA ASP A 370 28.15 -1.07 -6.71
C ASP A 370 27.94 0.07 -7.72
N HIS A 371 27.61 1.26 -7.24
CA HIS A 371 27.50 2.45 -8.08
C HIS A 371 28.88 3.06 -8.43
N ASN A 372 29.96 2.44 -7.95
CA ASN A 372 31.35 2.77 -8.29
C ASN A 372 31.66 4.28 -8.15
N GLY A 373 31.21 4.86 -7.05
CA GLY A 373 31.43 6.27 -6.73
C GLY A 373 30.70 7.28 -7.63
N SER A 374 29.75 6.82 -8.46
CA SER A 374 28.97 7.72 -9.31
C SER A 374 28.02 8.63 -8.53
N ASP A 375 27.72 8.26 -7.27
CA ASP A 375 26.91 9.04 -6.33
C ASP A 375 27.51 8.88 -4.92
N PRO A 376 28.04 9.94 -4.30
CA PRO A 376 28.68 9.85 -2.98
C PRO A 376 27.70 9.51 -1.85
N ASP A 377 26.40 9.79 -2.04
CA ASP A 377 25.37 9.54 -1.04
C ASP A 377 24.66 8.18 -1.23
N ASN A 378 24.96 7.50 -2.36
CA ASN A 378 24.37 6.21 -2.72
C ASN A 378 25.43 5.28 -3.31
N THR A 379 26.01 4.43 -2.45
CA THR A 379 27.10 3.52 -2.83
C THR A 379 26.65 2.37 -3.74
N GLY A 380 25.35 2.10 -3.83
CA GLY A 380 24.84 1.00 -4.65
C GLY A 380 23.46 0.54 -4.23
N HIS A 381 23.12 -0.67 -4.67
CA HIS A 381 21.86 -1.33 -4.29
C HIS A 381 22.07 -2.80 -4.01
N ILE A 382 21.31 -3.35 -3.06
CA ILE A 382 21.38 -4.76 -2.69
C ILE A 382 19.99 -5.33 -2.47
N VAL A 383 19.77 -6.54 -2.99
CA VAL A 383 18.46 -7.19 -3.04
C VAL A 383 18.56 -8.68 -2.70
N MET A 384 17.47 -9.28 -2.25
CA MET A 384 17.32 -10.74 -2.11
C MET A 384 16.51 -11.26 -3.28
N VAL A 385 17.00 -12.29 -3.95
CA VAL A 385 16.29 -12.97 -5.04
C VAL A 385 15.10 -13.72 -4.46
N ARG A 386 13.93 -13.49 -5.03
CA ARG A 386 12.72 -14.23 -4.73
C ARG A 386 12.46 -15.31 -5.79
N GLU A 387 12.55 -14.93 -7.06
CA GLU A 387 12.33 -15.84 -8.17
C GLU A 387 13.02 -15.33 -9.43
N VAL A 388 13.60 -16.23 -10.23
CA VAL A 388 14.00 -15.94 -11.60
C VAL A 388 12.81 -16.24 -12.52
N LYS A 389 12.13 -15.19 -13.00
CA LYS A 389 10.93 -15.30 -13.86
C LYS A 389 11.28 -15.81 -15.28
N GLY A 390 12.55 -15.95 -15.60
CA GLY A 390 13.04 -16.42 -16.90
C GLY A 390 13.53 -15.30 -17.82
N VAL A 391 13.77 -15.67 -19.07
CA VAL A 391 14.25 -14.76 -20.10
C VAL A 391 13.16 -13.75 -20.45
N PHE A 392 13.54 -12.48 -20.46
CA PHE A 392 12.72 -11.38 -20.94
C PHE A 392 13.26 -10.89 -22.28
N SER A 393 12.38 -10.72 -23.25
CA SER A 393 12.73 -10.16 -24.57
C SER A 393 11.76 -9.04 -24.91
N GLY A 394 12.25 -8.02 -25.60
CA GLY A 394 11.44 -6.90 -26.08
C GLY A 394 12.12 -5.55 -25.94
N THR A 395 12.07 -4.91 -24.78
CA THR A 395 12.70 -3.60 -24.59
C THR A 395 14.08 -3.74 -23.99
N ALA A 396 15.00 -2.86 -24.41
CA ALA A 396 16.37 -2.78 -23.91
C ALA A 396 17.22 -4.04 -24.12
N ASP A 397 17.00 -4.81 -25.21
CA ASP A 397 17.85 -5.92 -25.60
C ASP A 397 19.21 -5.42 -26.12
N PHE A 398 20.29 -6.14 -25.78
CA PHE A 398 21.66 -5.87 -26.21
C PHE A 398 22.19 -7.11 -26.94
N THR A 399 22.93 -6.89 -28.04
CA THR A 399 23.53 -7.98 -28.80
C THR A 399 24.59 -8.71 -27.98
N GLY A 400 24.52 -10.04 -27.93
CA GLY A 400 25.45 -10.87 -27.16
C GLY A 400 25.12 -10.95 -25.64
N GLU A 401 23.94 -10.51 -25.26
CA GLU A 401 23.45 -10.57 -23.87
C GLU A 401 22.03 -11.12 -23.83
N THR A 402 21.77 -12.01 -22.87
CA THR A 402 20.43 -12.52 -22.58
C THR A 402 19.89 -11.85 -21.33
N GLN A 403 18.70 -11.24 -21.41
CA GLN A 403 18.06 -10.53 -20.33
C GLN A 403 17.15 -11.47 -19.52
N TYR A 404 17.24 -11.42 -18.19
CA TYR A 404 16.40 -12.15 -17.25
C TYR A 404 15.61 -11.21 -16.37
N ALA A 405 14.32 -11.47 -16.20
CA ALA A 405 13.51 -10.83 -15.17
C ALA A 405 13.69 -11.57 -13.84
N VAL A 406 14.06 -10.85 -12.80
CA VAL A 406 14.29 -11.40 -11.45
C VAL A 406 13.38 -10.67 -10.47
N GLU A 407 12.48 -11.41 -9.84
CA GLU A 407 11.67 -10.91 -8.74
C GLU A 407 12.54 -10.85 -7.48
N ILE A 408 12.51 -9.72 -6.81
CA ILE A 408 13.38 -9.43 -5.67
C ILE A 408 12.60 -8.90 -4.48
N VAL A 409 13.16 -9.06 -3.29
CA VAL A 409 12.78 -8.33 -2.07
C VAL A 409 13.88 -7.37 -1.73
N ASP A 410 13.53 -6.13 -1.51
CA ASP A 410 14.48 -5.07 -1.17
C ASP A 410 13.85 -3.95 -0.33
N CYS A 411 14.66 -2.96 0.02
CA CYS A 411 14.22 -1.70 0.61
C CYS A 411 14.72 -0.55 -0.25
N THR A 412 13.81 0.23 -0.83
CA THR A 412 14.16 1.33 -1.73
C THR A 412 13.22 2.54 -1.59
N SER A 413 13.70 3.71 -2.01
CA SER A 413 12.88 4.92 -2.21
C SER A 413 12.26 4.98 -3.61
N ASP A 414 12.78 4.21 -4.57
CA ASP A 414 12.36 4.18 -5.97
C ASP A 414 11.92 2.75 -6.36
N PRO A 415 10.62 2.45 -6.40
CA PRO A 415 10.11 1.13 -6.72
C PRO A 415 10.58 0.60 -8.08
N HIS A 416 10.72 -0.72 -8.19
CA HIS A 416 11.11 -1.43 -9.43
C HIS A 416 9.91 -1.76 -10.32
N GLY A 417 8.99 -0.83 -10.46
CA GLY A 417 7.75 -1.02 -11.18
C GLY A 417 7.55 -0.01 -12.30
N VAL A 418 6.34 -0.01 -12.82
CA VAL A 418 5.84 0.96 -13.78
C VAL A 418 4.69 1.72 -13.16
N TYR A 419 4.61 2.99 -13.44
CA TYR A 419 3.41 3.77 -13.20
C TYR A 419 2.35 3.32 -14.19
N ALA A 420 1.09 3.34 -13.76
CA ALA A 420 -0.04 2.73 -14.43
C ALA A 420 0.08 1.19 -14.50
N LEU A 421 -0.64 0.53 -13.61
CA LEU A 421 -0.65 -0.94 -13.43
C LEU A 421 -1.05 -1.74 -14.67
N THR A 422 -1.54 -1.08 -15.71
CA THR A 422 -1.86 -1.67 -17.03
C THR A 422 -0.63 -2.03 -17.85
N ASN A 423 0.54 -1.41 -17.54
CA ASN A 423 1.78 -1.68 -18.24
C ASN A 423 2.56 -2.77 -17.49
N TYR A 424 2.94 -3.83 -18.20
CA TYR A 424 3.72 -4.94 -17.65
C TYR A 424 3.10 -5.62 -16.40
N PRO A 425 1.86 -6.13 -16.47
CA PRO A 425 1.17 -6.74 -15.32
C PRO A 425 1.87 -7.98 -14.75
N LYS A 426 2.83 -8.57 -15.49
CA LYS A 426 3.65 -9.71 -15.04
C LYS A 426 4.79 -9.33 -14.10
N TYR A 427 5.09 -8.03 -13.97
CA TYR A 427 6.23 -7.53 -13.20
C TYR A 427 5.79 -6.40 -12.26
N PRO A 428 4.82 -6.68 -11.36
CA PRO A 428 4.33 -5.69 -10.40
C PRO A 428 5.40 -5.34 -9.36
N ASP A 429 5.24 -4.17 -8.75
CA ASP A 429 5.93 -3.84 -7.51
C ASP A 429 4.89 -3.54 -6.43
N THR A 430 5.05 -4.13 -5.26
CA THR A 430 4.09 -4.02 -4.15
C THR A 430 3.96 -2.62 -3.57
N ARG A 431 4.87 -1.71 -3.93
CA ARG A 431 4.89 -0.29 -3.54
C ARG A 431 4.21 0.62 -4.55
N MET A 432 3.88 0.10 -5.74
CA MET A 432 3.19 0.85 -6.79
C MET A 432 1.68 0.83 -6.52
N VAL A 433 1.21 1.80 -5.73
CA VAL A 433 -0.20 1.90 -5.30
C VAL A 433 -0.96 3.03 -6.01
N GLY A 434 -0.27 3.87 -6.79
CA GLY A 434 -0.84 4.97 -7.56
C GLY A 434 -0.33 5.02 -8.98
N ASP A 435 -0.82 5.97 -9.76
CA ASP A 435 -0.45 6.20 -11.16
C ASP A 435 0.63 7.28 -11.34
N VAL A 436 1.00 7.96 -10.28
CA VAL A 436 2.05 8.99 -10.25
C VAL A 436 3.10 8.71 -9.16
N PRO A 437 4.35 9.17 -9.35
CA PRO A 437 5.45 8.88 -8.43
C PRO A 437 5.19 9.21 -6.96
N GLY A 438 4.52 10.33 -6.68
CA GLY A 438 4.28 10.79 -5.31
C GLY A 438 3.27 9.95 -4.52
N GLU A 439 2.53 9.08 -5.18
CA GLU A 439 1.52 8.20 -4.55
C GLU A 439 2.10 6.85 -4.12
N ASN A 440 3.27 6.47 -4.64
CA ASN A 440 3.86 5.18 -4.33
C ASN A 440 4.41 5.12 -2.90
N LEU A 441 4.43 3.90 -2.38
CA LEU A 441 5.07 3.59 -1.10
C LEU A 441 6.59 3.48 -1.30
N GLN A 442 7.32 3.67 -0.22
CA GLN A 442 8.76 3.44 -0.12
C GLN A 442 9.05 2.30 0.85
N GLY A 443 10.33 1.97 1.03
CA GLY A 443 10.77 0.99 2.01
C GLY A 443 10.80 -0.43 1.46
N VAL A 444 10.51 -1.41 2.31
CA VAL A 444 10.52 -2.82 1.91
C VAL A 444 9.36 -3.15 0.98
N GLY A 445 9.67 -3.95 -0.05
CA GLY A 445 8.69 -4.40 -1.00
C GLY A 445 9.23 -5.53 -1.88
N ILE A 446 8.34 -6.06 -2.72
CA ILE A 446 8.67 -7.01 -3.78
C ILE A 446 8.55 -6.26 -5.11
N GLY A 447 9.59 -6.33 -5.93
CA GLY A 447 9.63 -5.74 -7.25
C GLY A 447 10.42 -6.60 -8.22
N HIS A 448 10.73 -6.06 -9.41
CA HIS A 448 11.44 -6.80 -10.45
C HIS A 448 12.57 -5.98 -11.02
N MET A 449 13.80 -6.49 -10.88
CA MET A 449 14.97 -5.99 -11.59
C MET A 449 15.29 -6.88 -12.77
N MET A 450 15.97 -6.32 -13.78
CA MET A 450 16.40 -7.05 -14.95
C MET A 450 17.92 -7.22 -14.90
N PHE A 451 18.39 -8.47 -14.97
CA PHE A 451 19.82 -8.78 -15.03
C PHE A 451 20.16 -9.42 -16.37
N TYR A 452 21.30 -9.08 -16.91
CA TYR A 452 21.76 -9.59 -18.19
C TYR A 452 22.93 -10.53 -17.98
N ALA A 453 22.92 -11.63 -18.73
CA ALA A 453 24.01 -12.57 -18.82
C ALA A 453 24.72 -12.39 -20.17
N SER A 454 26.04 -12.36 -20.18
CA SER A 454 26.81 -12.51 -21.41
C SER A 454 26.52 -13.86 -22.06
N ASP A 455 26.15 -13.88 -23.34
CA ASP A 455 25.89 -15.12 -24.04
C ASP A 455 27.15 -16.02 -24.17
N ALA A 456 28.34 -15.42 -24.05
CA ALA A 456 29.61 -16.15 -24.13
C ALA A 456 29.95 -16.87 -22.80
N THR A 457 29.61 -16.30 -21.64
CA THR A 457 30.04 -16.79 -20.33
C THR A 457 28.88 -17.19 -19.41
N GLY A 458 27.71 -16.63 -19.64
CA GLY A 458 26.54 -16.71 -18.72
C GLY A 458 26.68 -15.84 -17.47
N GLU A 459 27.80 -15.13 -17.29
CA GLU A 459 28.04 -14.27 -16.13
C GLU A 459 27.30 -12.93 -16.30
N PHE A 460 27.10 -12.21 -15.18
CA PHE A 460 26.49 -10.90 -15.19
C PHE A 460 27.27 -9.95 -16.11
N SER A 461 26.55 -9.29 -17.02
CA SER A 461 27.13 -8.31 -17.94
C SER A 461 26.52 -6.92 -17.77
N ARG A 462 25.28 -6.85 -17.27
CA ARG A 462 24.52 -5.62 -17.12
C ARG A 462 23.38 -5.80 -16.13
N TYR A 463 22.83 -4.69 -15.59
CA TYR A 463 21.53 -4.69 -14.94
C TYR A 463 20.69 -3.50 -15.41
N ARG A 464 19.39 -3.60 -15.22
CA ARG A 464 18.38 -2.57 -15.45
C ARG A 464 17.50 -2.45 -14.22
N TRP A 465 17.26 -1.22 -13.80
CA TRP A 465 16.55 -0.92 -12.55
C TRP A 465 15.15 -1.56 -12.50
N SER A 466 14.41 -1.48 -13.60
CA SER A 466 13.09 -2.07 -13.71
C SER A 466 12.76 -2.42 -15.16
N VAL A 467 11.65 -3.10 -15.39
CA VAL A 467 11.17 -3.49 -16.71
C VAL A 467 10.91 -2.31 -17.66
N ASN A 468 10.64 -1.13 -17.10
CA ASN A 468 10.36 0.10 -17.86
C ASN A 468 11.56 1.03 -18.02
N SER A 469 12.70 0.74 -17.41
CA SER A 469 13.92 1.49 -17.63
C SER A 469 14.35 1.40 -19.09
N SER A 470 14.82 2.49 -19.68
CA SER A 470 15.29 2.50 -21.06
C SER A 470 16.76 2.08 -21.17
N LYS A 471 17.26 1.86 -22.40
CA LYS A 471 18.70 1.61 -22.64
C LYS A 471 19.60 2.76 -22.18
N SER A 472 19.10 3.98 -22.24
CA SER A 472 19.84 5.19 -21.92
C SER A 472 19.62 5.69 -20.50
N SER A 473 18.65 5.14 -19.76
CA SER A 473 18.30 5.55 -18.41
C SER A 473 17.91 4.35 -17.56
N GLY A 474 18.57 4.16 -16.42
CA GLY A 474 18.33 3.06 -15.51
C GLY A 474 18.89 1.71 -15.96
N THR A 475 19.79 1.67 -16.98
CA THR A 475 20.47 0.47 -17.47
C THR A 475 21.98 0.69 -17.46
N TYR A 476 22.73 -0.21 -16.83
CA TYR A 476 24.15 -0.02 -16.55
C TYR A 476 24.93 -1.30 -16.82
N ASP A 477 26.07 -1.14 -17.52
CA ASP A 477 27.06 -2.18 -17.73
C ASP A 477 27.85 -2.47 -16.45
N VAL A 478 28.26 -3.74 -16.24
CA VAL A 478 29.02 -4.13 -15.03
C VAL A 478 30.40 -3.51 -14.93
N SER A 479 30.96 -2.98 -16.02
CA SER A 479 32.22 -2.21 -15.98
C SER A 479 32.02 -0.82 -15.38
N ALA A 480 30.83 -0.23 -15.51
CA ALA A 480 30.47 1.03 -14.93
C ALA A 480 29.91 0.86 -13.50
N ARG A 481 29.05 -0.15 -13.30
CA ARG A 481 28.43 -0.49 -12.03
C ARG A 481 28.52 -2.01 -11.80
N PRO A 482 29.56 -2.46 -11.09
CA PRO A 482 29.75 -3.88 -10.79
C PRO A 482 28.54 -4.54 -10.16
N VAL A 483 28.29 -5.79 -10.56
CA VAL A 483 27.21 -6.64 -10.02
C VAL A 483 27.81 -7.94 -9.54
N ALA A 484 27.47 -8.35 -8.34
CA ALA A 484 27.87 -9.64 -7.78
C ALA A 484 26.73 -10.28 -7.04
N ALA A 485 26.69 -11.61 -7.03
CA ALA A 485 25.72 -12.36 -6.27
C ALA A 485 26.38 -13.41 -5.39
N ALA A 486 25.76 -13.70 -4.24
CA ALA A 486 26.20 -14.76 -3.34
C ALA A 486 25.01 -15.50 -2.73
N ARG A 487 25.23 -16.77 -2.45
CA ARG A 487 24.32 -17.68 -1.76
C ARG A 487 24.80 -17.89 -0.34
N ILE A 488 23.87 -17.96 0.59
CA ILE A 488 24.14 -18.30 1.98
C ILE A 488 24.16 -19.83 2.12
N GLY A 489 25.26 -20.36 2.73
CA GLY A 489 25.49 -21.78 2.99
C GLY A 489 25.66 -22.10 4.47
#